data_7c12ce75129c1328181e749fa67b9cbf
#
_entry.id   7c12ce75129c1328181e749fa67b9cbf
#
_cell.length_a   1.000
_cell.length_b   1.000
_cell.length_c   1.000
_cell.angle_alpha   90.00
_cell.angle_beta   90.00
_cell.angle_gamma   90.00
#
_symmetry.space_group_name_H-M   'P 1'
#
loop_
_entity.id
_entity.type
_entity.pdbx_description
1 polymer ?
#
loop_
_entity_poly.entity_id
_entity_poly.type
_entity_poly.pdbx_seq_one_letter_code
_entity_poly.pdbx_strand_id
1 'polypeptide(L)'
;MSYADQVFRANCLDILQNGVRDDDLTVRPHWEDGTPAHTVKKFGLVNRYDLQKEFPILTLRRTYLKSAVDELLWIWQKKSNNVHDLSSHIWDAWADETGSIGKAYGYQLAVKHQYPEGEMDQVDRVLYDLKHNPASRRILTNIYNFQDLHEMALYPCAYSMTFNVSGHTLNAILNQRSQDMLAANNWNVVQYSVLVHMMAQVSGLQAGELVHVIADAHIYDRHVPIIEKLLEKDERPAPKFSIDTSVTDFYQFTRDSFSLEGYDPQPFEDKIPVAI
;
A
#
# COMPACT_ATOMS: atom_id res chain seq x y z
N MET A 1 -16.08 -14.64 -7.70
CA MET A 1 -14.59 -14.71 -7.75
C MET A 1 -14.08 -13.31 -7.48
N SER A 2 -13.04 -13.15 -6.66
CA SER A 2 -12.47 -11.85 -6.33
C SER A 2 -11.73 -11.24 -7.52
N TYR A 3 -12.00 -9.98 -7.83
CA TYR A 3 -11.28 -9.26 -8.89
C TYR A 3 -9.80 -9.03 -8.50
N ALA A 4 -9.51 -8.84 -7.21
CA ALA A 4 -8.14 -8.73 -6.74
C ALA A 4 -7.30 -9.99 -7.03
N ASP A 5 -7.89 -11.18 -6.91
CA ASP A 5 -7.23 -12.44 -7.27
C ASP A 5 -6.96 -12.51 -8.77
N GLN A 6 -7.91 -12.08 -9.61
CA GLN A 6 -7.74 -12.08 -11.07
C GLN A 6 -6.60 -11.15 -11.50
N VAL A 7 -6.55 -9.94 -10.93
CA VAL A 7 -5.46 -8.97 -11.19
C VAL A 7 -4.12 -9.53 -10.73
N PHE A 8 -4.06 -10.12 -9.53
CA PHE A 8 -2.84 -10.72 -8.99
C PHE A 8 -2.33 -11.86 -9.87
N ARG A 9 -3.22 -12.78 -10.29
CA ARG A 9 -2.90 -13.88 -11.20
C ARG A 9 -2.36 -13.37 -12.52
N ALA A 10 -3.08 -12.43 -13.16
CA ALA A 10 -2.70 -11.90 -14.46
C ALA A 10 -1.31 -11.26 -14.40
N ASN A 11 -1.04 -10.45 -13.37
CA ASN A 11 0.25 -9.80 -13.18
C ASN A 11 1.38 -10.82 -12.91
N CYS A 12 1.16 -11.79 -12.01
CA CYS A 12 2.17 -12.79 -11.69
C CYS A 12 2.49 -13.70 -12.88
N LEU A 13 1.47 -14.15 -13.63
CA LEU A 13 1.66 -14.92 -14.86
C LEU A 13 2.44 -14.12 -15.91
N ASP A 14 2.10 -12.84 -16.11
CA ASP A 14 2.78 -12.00 -17.08
C ASP A 14 4.25 -11.75 -16.67
N ILE A 15 4.53 -11.54 -15.37
CA ILE A 15 5.90 -11.42 -14.86
C ILE A 15 6.69 -12.72 -15.09
N LEU A 16 6.12 -13.87 -14.73
CA LEU A 16 6.81 -15.16 -14.87
C LEU A 16 7.07 -15.55 -16.33
N GLN A 17 6.14 -15.23 -17.24
CA GLN A 17 6.22 -15.63 -18.64
C GLN A 17 6.99 -14.64 -19.51
N ASN A 18 6.87 -13.34 -19.24
CA ASN A 18 7.33 -12.24 -20.09
C ASN A 18 8.26 -11.26 -19.37
N GLY A 19 8.58 -11.52 -18.10
CA GLY A 19 9.46 -10.65 -17.29
C GLY A 19 10.93 -10.85 -17.65
N VAL A 20 11.75 -9.88 -17.25
CA VAL A 20 13.20 -9.90 -17.40
C VAL A 20 13.84 -10.28 -16.06
N ARG A 21 14.78 -11.22 -16.09
CA ARG A 21 15.58 -11.63 -14.94
C ARG A 21 16.80 -10.73 -14.78
N ASP A 22 17.24 -10.56 -13.56
CA ASP A 22 18.41 -9.74 -13.20
C ASP A 22 19.60 -10.59 -12.67
N ASP A 23 19.62 -11.88 -13.00
CA ASP A 23 20.59 -12.86 -12.47
C ASP A 23 22.06 -12.45 -12.77
N ASP A 24 22.31 -11.69 -13.85
CA ASP A 24 23.63 -11.21 -14.24
C ASP A 24 24.01 -9.85 -13.64
N LEU A 25 23.13 -9.24 -12.83
CA LEU A 25 23.33 -7.93 -12.26
C LEU A 25 23.73 -8.02 -10.77
N THR A 26 24.50 -7.04 -10.32
CA THR A 26 24.70 -6.82 -8.88
C THR A 26 23.42 -6.21 -8.30
N VAL A 27 22.78 -6.94 -7.38
CA VAL A 27 21.56 -6.49 -6.70
C VAL A 27 21.86 -6.09 -5.26
N ARG A 28 21.13 -5.11 -4.75
CA ARG A 28 21.28 -4.64 -3.37
C ARG A 28 20.71 -5.62 -2.35
N PRO A 29 19.46 -6.16 -2.55
CA PRO A 29 18.83 -6.99 -1.53
C PRO A 29 19.50 -8.37 -1.45
N HIS A 30 19.56 -8.89 -0.21
CA HIS A 30 20.10 -10.21 0.10
C HIS A 30 19.11 -10.99 0.95
N TRP A 31 19.17 -12.31 0.81
CA TRP A 31 18.47 -13.22 1.71
C TRP A 31 19.18 -13.29 3.07
N GLU A 32 18.47 -13.86 4.07
CA GLU A 32 19.01 -14.06 5.44
C GLU A 32 20.36 -14.79 5.47
N ASP A 33 20.62 -15.68 4.50
CA ASP A 33 21.89 -16.40 4.36
C ASP A 33 22.99 -15.62 3.64
N GLY A 34 22.75 -14.34 3.31
CA GLY A 34 23.69 -13.46 2.64
C GLY A 34 23.79 -13.64 1.12
N THR A 35 23.03 -14.56 0.53
CA THR A 35 23.00 -14.71 -0.94
C THR A 35 22.21 -13.58 -1.59
N PRO A 36 22.60 -13.11 -2.82
CA PRO A 36 21.85 -12.10 -3.54
C PRO A 36 20.39 -12.53 -3.79
N ALA A 37 19.46 -11.62 -3.61
CA ALA A 37 18.04 -11.85 -3.88
C ALA A 37 17.69 -11.31 -5.27
N HIS A 38 17.80 -12.17 -6.27
CA HIS A 38 17.48 -11.85 -7.66
C HIS A 38 15.99 -11.86 -7.93
N THR A 39 15.58 -11.18 -8.99
CA THR A 39 14.17 -11.05 -9.36
C THR A 39 13.90 -11.40 -10.82
N VAL A 40 12.68 -11.79 -11.10
CA VAL A 40 12.04 -11.64 -12.41
C VAL A 40 11.06 -10.50 -12.30
N LYS A 41 11.11 -9.55 -13.24
CA LYS A 41 10.38 -8.29 -13.13
C LYS A 41 9.81 -7.79 -14.43
N LYS A 42 8.79 -6.94 -14.29
CA LYS A 42 8.16 -6.25 -15.41
C LYS A 42 8.00 -4.76 -15.11
N PHE A 43 8.26 -3.94 -16.10
CA PHE A 43 8.12 -2.49 -16.00
C PHE A 43 6.71 -2.03 -16.37
N GLY A 44 6.15 -1.13 -15.56
CA GLY A 44 4.98 -0.35 -15.94
C GLY A 44 3.64 -1.07 -15.87
N LEU A 45 3.30 -1.71 -14.74
CA LEU A 45 1.97 -2.27 -14.52
C LEU A 45 0.99 -1.20 -14.00
N VAL A 46 -0.24 -1.25 -14.50
CA VAL A 46 -1.34 -0.38 -14.06
C VAL A 46 -2.55 -1.23 -13.73
N ASN A 47 -2.90 -1.28 -12.46
CA ASN A 47 -4.09 -2.00 -11.98
C ASN A 47 -5.19 -1.01 -11.60
N ARG A 48 -6.45 -1.39 -11.78
CA ARG A 48 -7.60 -0.58 -11.45
C ARG A 48 -8.56 -1.36 -10.57
N TYR A 49 -8.94 -0.79 -9.44
CA TYR A 49 -9.86 -1.41 -8.47
C TYR A 49 -11.05 -0.49 -8.25
N ASP A 50 -12.23 -0.93 -8.67
CA ASP A 50 -13.49 -0.22 -8.43
C ASP A 50 -13.98 -0.54 -7.00
N LEU A 51 -13.74 0.39 -6.08
CA LEU A 51 -14.05 0.22 -4.66
C LEU A 51 -15.56 0.28 -4.36
N GLN A 52 -16.37 0.67 -5.34
CA GLN A 52 -17.84 0.59 -5.23
C GLN A 52 -18.36 -0.81 -5.51
N LYS A 53 -17.61 -1.62 -6.26
CA LYS A 53 -18.01 -2.99 -6.61
C LYS A 53 -17.56 -4.00 -5.58
N GLU A 54 -16.27 -3.94 -5.20
CA GLU A 54 -15.72 -4.86 -4.22
C GLU A 54 -14.48 -4.28 -3.53
N PHE A 55 -14.18 -4.77 -2.35
CA PHE A 55 -12.94 -4.46 -1.65
C PHE A 55 -11.81 -5.37 -2.15
N PRO A 56 -10.68 -4.80 -2.64
CA PRO A 56 -9.67 -5.57 -3.37
C PRO A 56 -8.68 -6.30 -2.43
N ILE A 57 -9.17 -7.33 -1.75
CA ILE A 57 -8.36 -8.20 -0.89
C ILE A 57 -8.24 -9.61 -1.50
N LEU A 58 -7.05 -10.20 -1.43
CA LEU A 58 -6.80 -11.55 -1.95
C LEU A 58 -7.58 -12.61 -1.16
N THR A 59 -8.10 -13.60 -1.89
CA THR A 59 -8.64 -14.82 -1.32
C THR A 59 -7.72 -16.04 -1.54
N LEU A 60 -6.72 -15.95 -2.42
CA LEU A 60 -5.72 -17.00 -2.65
C LEU A 60 -4.83 -17.27 -1.43
N ARG A 61 -4.66 -16.26 -0.58
CA ARG A 61 -4.07 -16.33 0.75
C ARG A 61 -4.63 -15.22 1.63
N ARG A 62 -4.46 -15.36 2.93
CA ARG A 62 -4.91 -14.34 3.87
C ARG A 62 -4.05 -13.07 3.77
N THR A 63 -4.72 -11.91 3.65
CA THR A 63 -4.16 -10.59 3.95
C THR A 63 -4.79 -10.12 5.26
N TYR A 64 -3.96 -9.73 6.23
CA TYR A 64 -4.41 -9.37 7.58
C TYR A 64 -4.86 -7.90 7.62
N LEU A 65 -6.16 -7.65 7.41
CA LEU A 65 -6.74 -6.30 7.35
C LEU A 65 -6.33 -5.44 8.55
N LYS A 66 -6.48 -5.94 9.77
CA LYS A 66 -6.19 -5.15 10.98
C LYS A 66 -4.73 -4.74 11.09
N SER A 67 -3.80 -5.58 10.66
CA SER A 67 -2.38 -5.25 10.65
C SER A 67 -2.03 -4.27 9.53
N ALA A 68 -2.63 -4.44 8.34
CA ALA A 68 -2.45 -3.51 7.23
C ALA A 68 -3.00 -2.12 7.56
N VAL A 69 -4.15 -2.07 8.25
CA VAL A 69 -4.74 -0.81 8.74
C VAL A 69 -3.88 -0.18 9.83
N ASP A 70 -3.37 -0.96 10.78
CA ASP A 70 -2.52 -0.43 11.86
C ASP A 70 -1.29 0.28 11.29
N GLU A 71 -0.63 -0.32 10.28
CA GLU A 71 0.48 0.31 9.57
C GLU A 71 0.04 1.56 8.77
N LEU A 72 -1.10 1.50 8.09
CA LEU A 72 -1.66 2.67 7.40
C LEU A 72 -1.87 3.84 8.36
N LEU A 73 -2.48 3.58 9.52
CA LEU A 73 -2.73 4.60 10.55
C LEU A 73 -1.41 5.11 11.17
N TRP A 74 -0.42 4.24 11.33
CA TRP A 74 0.92 4.63 11.77
C TRP A 74 1.56 5.63 10.80
N ILE A 75 1.48 5.38 9.49
CA ILE A 75 2.04 6.25 8.46
C ILE A 75 1.23 7.54 8.29
N TRP A 76 -0.10 7.44 8.12
CA TRP A 76 -0.93 8.54 7.65
C TRP A 76 -1.60 9.35 8.76
N GLN A 77 -1.90 8.72 9.89
CA GLN A 77 -2.62 9.36 10.99
C GLN A 77 -1.67 9.78 12.12
N LYS A 78 -0.87 8.85 12.65
CA LYS A 78 0.16 9.14 13.64
C LYS A 78 1.33 9.90 13.02
N LYS A 79 1.59 9.70 11.72
CA LYS A 79 2.70 10.31 10.97
C LYS A 79 4.03 10.01 11.65
N SER A 80 4.15 8.79 12.19
CA SER A 80 5.31 8.36 12.95
C SER A 80 6.35 7.68 12.05
N ASN A 81 7.59 7.73 12.48
CA ASN A 81 8.72 6.98 11.94
C ASN A 81 9.35 6.06 13.01
N ASN A 82 8.69 5.86 14.14
CA ASN A 82 9.16 5.00 15.21
C ASN A 82 8.31 3.71 15.25
N VAL A 83 8.97 2.55 15.16
CA VAL A 83 8.31 1.23 15.13
C VAL A 83 7.62 0.88 16.45
N HIS A 84 7.97 1.53 17.57
CA HIS A 84 7.29 1.33 18.85
C HIS A 84 5.84 1.88 18.85
N ASP A 85 5.49 2.73 17.89
CA ASP A 85 4.13 3.21 17.69
C ASP A 85 3.27 2.26 16.84
N LEU A 86 3.87 1.19 16.30
CA LEU A 86 3.24 0.17 15.48
C LEU A 86 3.06 -1.12 16.30
N SER A 87 1.91 -1.78 16.19
CA SER A 87 1.63 -3.01 16.94
C SER A 87 2.29 -4.25 16.34
N SER A 88 2.71 -4.21 15.07
CA SER A 88 3.36 -5.32 14.37
C SER A 88 4.88 -5.11 14.26
N HIS A 89 5.61 -6.21 14.04
CA HIS A 89 7.07 -6.22 13.93
C HIS A 89 7.58 -6.18 12.49
N ILE A 90 6.73 -5.80 11.53
CA ILE A 90 7.07 -5.88 10.10
C ILE A 90 8.13 -4.86 9.67
N TRP A 91 8.40 -3.84 10.48
CA TRP A 91 9.39 -2.81 10.22
C TRP A 91 10.67 -2.93 11.07
N ASP A 92 10.75 -3.89 11.98
CA ASP A 92 11.88 -4.02 12.94
C ASP A 92 13.24 -4.17 12.23
N ALA A 93 13.28 -4.83 11.07
CA ALA A 93 14.50 -5.02 10.30
C ALA A 93 15.12 -3.72 9.72
N TRP A 94 14.33 -2.64 9.66
CA TRP A 94 14.76 -1.34 9.15
C TRP A 94 14.90 -0.27 10.25
N ALA A 95 14.57 -0.61 11.50
CA ALA A 95 14.66 0.31 12.61
C ALA A 95 16.08 0.34 13.20
N ASP A 96 16.51 1.51 13.61
CA ASP A 96 17.73 1.68 14.40
C ASP A 96 17.51 1.30 15.89
N GLU A 97 18.53 1.46 16.73
CA GLU A 97 18.50 1.13 18.15
C GLU A 97 17.43 1.90 18.94
N THR A 98 16.96 3.04 18.42
CA THR A 98 15.90 3.88 19.01
C THR A 98 14.51 3.51 18.52
N GLY A 99 14.40 2.57 17.60
CA GLY A 99 13.17 2.20 16.91
C GLY A 99 12.81 3.11 15.73
N SER A 100 13.73 3.98 15.30
CA SER A 100 13.47 4.92 14.20
C SER A 100 13.81 4.30 12.83
N ILE A 101 12.96 4.54 11.83
CA ILE A 101 13.26 4.28 10.41
C ILE A 101 13.78 5.53 9.68
N GLY A 102 14.24 6.52 10.43
CA GLY A 102 14.75 7.78 9.89
C GLY A 102 13.65 8.69 9.34
N LYS A 103 13.99 9.53 8.37
CA LYS A 103 13.05 10.50 7.78
C LYS A 103 12.11 9.89 6.73
N ALA A 104 11.75 8.62 6.88
CA ALA A 104 10.93 7.88 5.92
C ALA A 104 9.43 7.94 6.25
N TYR A 105 8.59 7.67 5.25
CA TYR A 105 7.14 7.47 5.33
C TYR A 105 6.39 8.53 6.16
N GLY A 106 5.94 8.19 7.37
CA GLY A 106 5.14 9.07 8.23
C GLY A 106 5.83 10.39 8.55
N TYR A 107 7.17 10.37 8.70
CA TYR A 107 7.94 11.59 8.90
C TYR A 107 7.70 12.61 7.78
N GLN A 108 7.75 12.18 6.51
CA GLN A 108 7.56 13.07 5.37
C GLN A 108 6.12 13.62 5.29
N LEU A 109 5.14 12.86 5.75
CA LEU A 109 3.76 13.34 5.83
C LEU A 109 3.57 14.38 6.95
N ALA A 110 4.38 14.30 8.02
CA ALA A 110 4.31 15.21 9.17
C ALA A 110 4.96 16.58 8.88
N VAL A 111 5.84 16.67 7.88
CA VAL A 111 6.54 17.92 7.57
C VAL A 111 5.53 19.02 7.22
N LYS A 112 5.60 20.13 7.93
CA LYS A 112 4.73 21.29 7.68
C LYS A 112 5.21 22.09 6.50
N HIS A 113 4.27 22.52 5.67
CA HIS A 113 4.50 23.38 4.50
C HIS A 113 3.63 24.62 4.58
N GLN A 114 4.14 25.72 4.05
CA GLN A 114 3.40 26.98 4.00
C GLN A 114 2.49 27.02 2.77
N TYR A 115 1.20 27.21 2.98
CA TYR A 115 0.17 27.42 1.96
C TYR A 115 -0.46 28.80 2.12
N PRO A 116 -1.21 29.32 1.11
CA PRO A 116 -1.95 30.58 1.26
C PRO A 116 -2.92 30.57 2.45
N GLU A 117 -3.49 29.41 2.77
CA GLU A 117 -4.48 29.21 3.83
C GLU A 117 -3.84 28.98 5.22
N GLY A 118 -2.52 28.87 5.30
CA GLY A 118 -1.78 28.64 6.53
C GLY A 118 -0.80 27.48 6.45
N GLU A 119 -0.20 27.16 7.57
CA GLU A 119 0.75 26.04 7.68
C GLU A 119 0.00 24.72 7.89
N MET A 120 0.25 23.74 7.02
CA MET A 120 -0.34 22.40 7.07
C MET A 120 0.71 21.35 6.69
N ASP A 121 0.55 20.14 7.20
CA ASP A 121 1.24 18.99 6.62
C ASP A 121 0.48 18.43 5.39
N GLN A 122 1.07 17.43 4.74
CA GLN A 122 0.51 16.93 3.49
C GLN A 122 -0.87 16.27 3.68
N VAL A 123 -1.12 15.60 4.81
CA VAL A 123 -2.40 14.94 5.09
C VAL A 123 -3.49 15.98 5.35
N ASP A 124 -3.19 16.97 6.20
CA ASP A 124 -4.11 18.07 6.52
C ASP A 124 -4.44 18.89 5.25
N ARG A 125 -3.44 19.07 4.37
CA ARG A 125 -3.65 19.75 3.08
C ARG A 125 -4.60 18.96 2.17
N VAL A 126 -4.44 17.66 2.05
CA VAL A 126 -5.36 16.81 1.28
C VAL A 126 -6.78 16.89 1.85
N LEU A 127 -6.94 16.74 3.17
CA LEU A 127 -8.24 16.84 3.83
C LEU A 127 -8.90 18.20 3.62
N TYR A 128 -8.13 19.28 3.70
CA TYR A 128 -8.59 20.63 3.43
C TYR A 128 -9.10 20.78 1.99
N ASP A 129 -8.29 20.35 1.02
CA ASP A 129 -8.66 20.50 -0.40
C ASP A 129 -9.86 19.62 -0.79
N LEU A 130 -9.99 18.40 -0.26
CA LEU A 130 -11.15 17.55 -0.52
C LEU A 130 -12.46 18.19 -0.01
N LYS A 131 -12.40 18.96 1.09
CA LYS A 131 -13.57 19.64 1.67
C LYS A 131 -13.87 21.00 1.03
N HIS A 132 -12.85 21.76 0.68
CA HIS A 132 -12.99 23.15 0.29
C HIS A 132 -12.72 23.42 -1.20
N ASN A 133 -11.89 22.57 -1.84
CA ASN A 133 -11.45 22.71 -3.22
C ASN A 133 -11.55 21.38 -4.00
N PRO A 134 -12.68 20.64 -3.96
CA PRO A 134 -12.76 19.29 -4.53
C PRO A 134 -12.50 19.22 -6.05
N ALA A 135 -12.68 20.33 -6.77
CA ALA A 135 -12.36 20.44 -8.20
C ALA A 135 -10.86 20.64 -8.48
N SER A 136 -10.02 20.74 -7.46
CA SER A 136 -8.58 20.95 -7.62
C SER A 136 -7.93 19.73 -8.26
N ARG A 137 -6.98 19.98 -9.17
CA ARG A 137 -6.11 18.97 -9.78
C ARG A 137 -4.75 18.88 -9.09
N ARG A 138 -4.63 19.44 -7.86
CA ARG A 138 -3.40 19.56 -7.08
C ARG A 138 -3.49 18.85 -5.73
N ILE A 139 -4.46 17.93 -5.58
CA ILE A 139 -4.68 17.17 -4.35
C ILE A 139 -3.78 15.94 -4.40
N LEU A 140 -2.60 16.03 -3.78
CA LEU A 140 -1.64 14.93 -3.79
C LEU A 140 -0.70 14.98 -2.60
N THR A 141 -0.10 13.83 -2.30
CA THR A 141 1.03 13.71 -1.38
C THR A 141 2.24 13.13 -2.11
N ASN A 142 3.44 13.49 -1.67
CA ASN A 142 4.68 12.91 -2.14
C ASN A 142 5.65 12.79 -0.96
N ILE A 143 6.08 11.58 -0.67
CA ILE A 143 7.00 11.29 0.44
C ILE A 143 8.41 10.89 -0.03
N TYR A 144 8.67 10.94 -1.34
CA TYR A 144 10.01 10.73 -1.90
C TYR A 144 10.74 12.07 -1.95
N ASN A 145 11.37 12.44 -0.83
CA ASN A 145 12.10 13.69 -0.67
C ASN A 145 13.59 13.48 -0.90
N PHE A 146 14.12 13.99 -2.01
CA PHE A 146 15.52 13.80 -2.38
C PHE A 146 16.51 14.37 -1.36
N GLN A 147 16.11 15.41 -0.62
CA GLN A 147 16.98 16.02 0.39
C GLN A 147 17.21 15.10 1.61
N ASP A 148 16.21 14.25 1.92
CA ASP A 148 16.20 13.41 3.11
C ASP A 148 16.50 11.92 2.83
N LEU A 149 16.71 11.52 1.56
CA LEU A 149 16.91 10.10 1.21
C LEU A 149 18.05 9.44 2.00
N HIS A 150 19.13 10.17 2.23
CA HIS A 150 20.30 9.67 2.97
C HIS A 150 20.04 9.41 4.46
N GLU A 151 18.93 9.93 5.00
CA GLU A 151 18.48 9.73 6.38
C GLU A 151 17.28 8.74 6.46
N MET A 152 16.94 8.06 5.37
CA MET A 152 15.87 7.07 5.31
C MET A 152 16.45 5.66 5.40
N ALA A 153 15.99 4.85 6.33
CA ALA A 153 16.35 3.43 6.42
C ALA A 153 15.87 2.64 5.20
N LEU A 154 14.71 3.02 4.65
CA LEU A 154 14.16 2.47 3.40
C LEU A 154 13.51 3.59 2.59
N TYR A 155 13.93 3.71 1.32
CA TYR A 155 13.31 4.66 0.40
C TYR A 155 11.86 4.25 0.09
N PRO A 156 10.88 5.18 0.17
CA PRO A 156 9.48 4.86 0.00
C PRO A 156 9.20 4.13 -1.31
N CYS A 157 8.59 2.95 -1.23
CA CYS A 157 8.11 2.19 -2.40
C CYS A 157 6.82 2.79 -2.93
N ALA A 158 5.80 2.89 -2.08
CA ALA A 158 4.58 3.64 -2.31
C ALA A 158 4.84 5.11 -1.97
N TYR A 159 5.18 5.92 -2.96
CA TYR A 159 5.78 7.23 -2.70
C TYR A 159 4.87 8.42 -2.94
N SER A 160 3.77 8.25 -3.67
CA SER A 160 2.86 9.35 -4.00
C SER A 160 1.43 8.88 -4.14
N MET A 161 0.50 9.66 -3.58
CA MET A 161 -0.94 9.53 -3.79
C MET A 161 -1.47 10.78 -4.47
N THR A 162 -2.23 10.61 -5.55
CA THR A 162 -2.98 11.70 -6.20
C THR A 162 -4.47 11.41 -6.05
N PHE A 163 -5.23 12.41 -5.62
CA PHE A 163 -6.67 12.32 -5.42
C PHE A 163 -7.40 13.18 -6.45
N ASN A 164 -8.55 12.69 -6.91
CA ASN A 164 -9.41 13.40 -7.85
C ASN A 164 -10.88 13.17 -7.52
N VAL A 165 -11.66 14.24 -7.47
CA VAL A 165 -13.11 14.16 -7.26
C VAL A 165 -13.82 14.28 -8.60
N SER A 166 -14.60 13.27 -8.95
CA SER A 166 -15.44 13.24 -10.15
C SER A 166 -16.92 13.14 -9.73
N GLY A 167 -17.66 14.22 -9.89
CA GLY A 167 -19.01 14.32 -9.34
C GLY A 167 -18.99 14.26 -7.80
N HIS A 168 -19.47 13.17 -7.23
CA HIS A 168 -19.47 12.92 -5.78
C HIS A 168 -18.55 11.76 -5.36
N THR A 169 -17.67 11.36 -6.27
CA THR A 169 -16.82 10.17 -6.12
C THR A 169 -15.35 10.56 -6.01
N LEU A 170 -14.67 10.04 -4.99
CA LEU A 170 -13.25 10.21 -4.78
C LEU A 170 -12.48 9.05 -5.44
N ASN A 171 -11.68 9.38 -6.44
CA ASN A 171 -10.74 8.45 -7.06
C ASN A 171 -9.32 8.76 -6.60
N ALA A 172 -8.44 7.76 -6.66
CA ALA A 172 -7.05 7.95 -6.28
C ALA A 172 -6.09 7.16 -7.18
N ILE A 173 -4.89 7.71 -7.37
CA ILE A 173 -3.77 7.02 -8.00
C ILE A 173 -2.68 6.82 -6.94
N LEU A 174 -2.32 5.56 -6.70
CA LEU A 174 -1.12 5.19 -5.96
C LEU A 174 0.04 5.00 -6.93
N ASN A 175 1.09 5.79 -6.80
CA ASN A 175 2.33 5.60 -7.53
C ASN A 175 3.33 4.84 -6.68
N GLN A 176 3.80 3.71 -7.21
CA GLN A 176 4.75 2.83 -6.56
C GLN A 176 5.95 2.58 -7.47
N ARG A 177 7.17 2.86 -6.98
CA ARG A 177 8.39 2.68 -7.76
C ARG A 177 8.86 1.23 -7.81
N SER A 178 8.48 0.43 -6.81
CA SER A 178 8.93 -0.95 -6.63
C SER A 178 7.88 -1.73 -5.84
N GLN A 179 7.54 -2.93 -6.31
CA GLN A 179 6.51 -3.78 -5.73
C GLN A 179 6.90 -5.25 -5.73
N ASP A 180 7.19 -5.79 -4.55
CA ASP A 180 7.23 -7.24 -4.34
C ASP A 180 5.80 -7.82 -4.46
N MET A 181 5.61 -8.66 -5.46
CA MET A 181 4.29 -9.21 -5.77
C MET A 181 3.80 -10.21 -4.72
N LEU A 182 4.69 -10.93 -4.04
CA LEU A 182 4.28 -11.88 -3.01
C LEU A 182 4.07 -11.21 -1.65
N ALA A 183 5.08 -10.50 -1.14
CA ALA A 183 5.03 -9.99 0.23
C ALA A 183 4.18 -8.73 0.37
N ALA A 184 4.27 -7.78 -0.57
CA ALA A 184 3.75 -6.43 -0.39
C ALA A 184 2.56 -6.05 -1.29
N ASN A 185 2.32 -6.73 -2.44
CA ASN A 185 1.32 -6.27 -3.41
C ASN A 185 -0.06 -6.08 -2.80
N ASN A 186 -0.68 -7.14 -2.29
CA ASN A 186 -2.03 -7.00 -1.76
C ASN A 186 -2.08 -6.23 -0.44
N TRP A 187 -1.01 -6.23 0.31
CA TRP A 187 -0.90 -5.41 1.52
C TRP A 187 -1.09 -3.92 1.20
N ASN A 188 -0.32 -3.40 0.25
CA ASN A 188 -0.45 -1.99 -0.16
C ASN A 188 -1.80 -1.70 -0.82
N VAL A 189 -2.33 -2.60 -1.66
CA VAL A 189 -3.66 -2.42 -2.27
C VAL A 189 -4.74 -2.29 -1.20
N VAL A 190 -4.72 -3.14 -0.18
CA VAL A 190 -5.66 -3.09 0.95
C VAL A 190 -5.51 -1.77 1.72
N GLN A 191 -4.27 -1.39 2.09
CA GLN A 191 -4.00 -0.15 2.81
C GLN A 191 -4.56 1.07 2.08
N TYR A 192 -4.19 1.24 0.82
CA TYR A 192 -4.58 2.43 0.08
C TYR A 192 -6.05 2.43 -0.35
N SER A 193 -6.68 1.25 -0.47
CA SER A 193 -8.15 1.17 -0.59
C SER A 193 -8.85 1.64 0.67
N VAL A 194 -8.38 1.24 1.86
CA VAL A 194 -8.88 1.75 3.14
C VAL A 194 -8.70 3.27 3.22
N LEU A 195 -7.53 3.79 2.82
CA LEU A 195 -7.26 5.23 2.82
C LEU A 195 -8.26 6.00 1.96
N VAL A 196 -8.59 5.50 0.76
CA VAL A 196 -9.60 6.14 -0.11
C VAL A 196 -10.97 6.16 0.57
N HIS A 197 -11.38 5.07 1.22
CA HIS A 197 -12.62 5.03 1.99
C HIS A 197 -12.63 6.02 3.15
N MET A 198 -11.53 6.11 3.92
CA MET A 198 -11.40 7.07 5.03
C MET A 198 -11.52 8.52 4.54
N MET A 199 -10.72 8.88 3.52
CA MET A 199 -10.70 10.22 2.94
C MET A 199 -12.06 10.60 2.35
N ALA A 200 -12.72 9.68 1.64
CA ALA A 200 -14.04 9.89 1.08
C ALA A 200 -15.07 10.17 2.19
N GLN A 201 -15.13 9.30 3.22
CA GLN A 201 -16.11 9.44 4.29
C GLN A 201 -16.01 10.77 5.02
N VAL A 202 -14.80 11.17 5.46
CA VAL A 202 -14.63 12.42 6.24
C VAL A 202 -14.77 13.68 5.39
N SER A 203 -14.78 13.54 4.06
CA SER A 203 -15.00 14.63 3.10
C SER A 203 -16.41 14.64 2.52
N GLY A 204 -17.30 13.75 2.98
CA GLY A 204 -18.68 13.64 2.47
C GLY A 204 -18.76 13.11 1.04
N LEU A 205 -17.76 12.35 0.58
CA LEU A 205 -17.68 11.75 -0.76
C LEU A 205 -17.91 10.24 -0.70
N GLN A 206 -18.07 9.61 -1.85
CA GLN A 206 -18.06 8.16 -2.01
C GLN A 206 -16.70 7.69 -2.51
N ALA A 207 -16.20 6.57 -1.97
CA ALA A 207 -15.01 5.94 -2.52
C ALA A 207 -15.29 5.45 -3.95
N GLY A 208 -14.37 5.74 -4.86
CA GLY A 208 -14.47 5.41 -6.27
C GLY A 208 -13.45 4.36 -6.70
N GLU A 209 -12.51 4.76 -7.56
CA GLU A 209 -11.49 3.87 -8.10
C GLU A 209 -10.13 4.12 -7.42
N LEU A 210 -9.43 3.03 -7.09
CA LEU A 210 -8.00 3.05 -6.82
C LEU A 210 -7.25 2.57 -8.06
N VAL A 211 -6.44 3.45 -8.67
CA VAL A 211 -5.50 3.10 -9.74
C VAL A 211 -4.12 2.90 -9.11
N HIS A 212 -3.57 1.69 -9.24
CA HIS A 212 -2.26 1.34 -8.72
C HIS A 212 -1.25 1.28 -9.88
N VAL A 213 -0.35 2.24 -9.93
CA VAL A 213 0.72 2.35 -10.93
C VAL A 213 2.01 1.85 -10.33
N ILE A 214 2.61 0.82 -10.94
CA ILE A 214 3.81 0.15 -10.46
C ILE A 214 4.89 0.28 -11.53
N ALA A 215 6.01 0.95 -11.21
CA ALA A 215 7.12 1.05 -12.16
C ALA A 215 7.89 -0.27 -12.28
N ASP A 216 8.30 -0.87 -11.17
CA ASP A 216 9.00 -2.17 -11.12
C ASP A 216 8.15 -3.17 -10.31
N ALA A 217 7.47 -4.07 -11.01
CA ALA A 217 6.74 -5.16 -10.40
C ALA A 217 7.57 -6.45 -10.51
N HIS A 218 7.93 -7.05 -9.37
CA HIS A 218 8.86 -8.15 -9.36
C HIS A 218 8.45 -9.31 -8.45
N ILE A 219 8.97 -10.48 -8.79
CA ILE A 219 8.90 -11.71 -7.99
C ILE A 219 10.34 -12.12 -7.72
N TYR A 220 10.71 -12.19 -6.44
CA TYR A 220 12.02 -12.71 -6.04
C TYR A 220 12.18 -14.18 -6.41
N ASP A 221 13.40 -14.62 -6.65
CA ASP A 221 13.73 -16.00 -7.04
C ASP A 221 13.15 -17.05 -6.08
N ARG A 222 13.29 -16.83 -4.75
CA ARG A 222 12.71 -17.73 -3.73
C ARG A 222 11.20 -17.60 -3.56
N HIS A 223 10.60 -16.57 -4.14
CA HIS A 223 9.15 -16.40 -4.15
C HIS A 223 8.47 -17.12 -5.31
N VAL A 224 9.20 -17.42 -6.40
CA VAL A 224 8.64 -18.06 -7.59
C VAL A 224 7.84 -19.33 -7.27
N PRO A 225 8.40 -20.34 -6.56
CA PRO A 225 7.65 -21.58 -6.27
C PRO A 225 6.44 -21.34 -5.37
N ILE A 226 6.45 -20.31 -4.53
CA ILE A 226 5.30 -19.94 -3.68
C ILE A 226 4.20 -19.31 -4.53
N ILE A 227 4.56 -18.40 -5.45
CA ILE A 227 3.63 -17.79 -6.40
C ILE A 227 2.99 -18.88 -7.28
N GLU A 228 3.76 -19.81 -7.83
CA GLU A 228 3.24 -20.92 -8.65
C GLU A 228 2.17 -21.72 -7.90
N LYS A 229 2.40 -22.08 -6.63
CA LYS A 229 1.39 -22.73 -5.79
C LYS A 229 0.13 -21.87 -5.56
N LEU A 230 0.30 -20.55 -5.40
CA LEU A 230 -0.85 -19.64 -5.24
C LEU A 230 -1.67 -19.55 -6.53
N LEU A 231 -1.02 -19.61 -7.68
CA LEU A 231 -1.69 -19.57 -8.99
C LEU A 231 -2.53 -20.82 -9.28
N GLU A 232 -2.26 -21.95 -8.62
CA GLU A 232 -3.04 -23.17 -8.73
C GLU A 232 -4.31 -23.19 -7.87
N LYS A 233 -4.41 -22.30 -6.86
CA LYS A 233 -5.55 -22.29 -5.94
C LYS A 233 -6.81 -21.70 -6.58
N ASP A 234 -7.97 -22.18 -6.15
CA ASP A 234 -9.24 -21.62 -6.56
C ASP A 234 -9.49 -20.24 -5.91
N GLU A 235 -10.02 -19.32 -6.68
CA GLU A 235 -10.48 -18.02 -6.20
C GLU A 235 -11.79 -18.19 -5.41
N ARG A 236 -11.98 -17.38 -4.37
CA ARG A 236 -13.22 -17.31 -3.59
C ARG A 236 -13.92 -15.97 -3.78
N PRO A 237 -15.19 -15.84 -3.37
CA PRO A 237 -15.89 -14.56 -3.41
C PRO A 237 -15.15 -13.49 -2.59
N ALA A 238 -15.15 -12.25 -3.11
CA ALA A 238 -14.67 -11.12 -2.34
C ALA A 238 -15.54 -10.90 -1.10
N PRO A 239 -14.94 -10.55 0.06
CA PRO A 239 -15.72 -10.21 1.25
C PRO A 239 -16.41 -8.86 1.10
N LYS A 240 -17.43 -8.63 1.93
CA LYS A 240 -18.03 -7.33 2.07
C LYS A 240 -17.20 -6.48 3.07
N PHE A 241 -16.71 -5.37 2.59
CA PHE A 241 -16.00 -4.39 3.41
C PHE A 241 -16.99 -3.43 4.09
N SER A 242 -16.72 -3.08 5.34
CA SER A 242 -17.47 -2.08 6.08
C SER A 242 -16.54 -1.15 6.84
N ILE A 243 -16.91 0.13 6.88
CA ILE A 243 -16.25 1.19 7.64
C ILE A 243 -17.24 1.75 8.66
N ASP A 244 -16.78 2.10 9.85
CA ASP A 244 -17.61 2.74 10.88
C ASP A 244 -18.04 4.14 10.42
N THR A 245 -19.30 4.27 10.03
CA THR A 245 -19.86 5.51 9.50
C THR A 245 -20.07 6.60 10.56
N SER A 246 -19.92 6.30 11.84
CA SER A 246 -19.99 7.28 12.94
C SER A 246 -18.72 8.13 13.03
N VAL A 247 -17.59 7.67 12.48
CA VAL A 247 -16.33 8.40 12.48
C VAL A 247 -16.35 9.49 11.42
N THR A 248 -16.27 10.73 11.84
CA THR A 248 -16.34 11.95 10.99
C THR A 248 -15.02 12.73 10.92
N ASP A 249 -14.04 12.33 11.71
CA ASP A 249 -12.70 12.93 11.73
C ASP A 249 -11.67 11.86 11.32
N PHE A 250 -10.79 12.21 10.38
CA PHE A 250 -9.74 11.33 9.87
C PHE A 250 -8.85 10.76 10.98
N TYR A 251 -8.58 11.55 12.00
CA TYR A 251 -7.69 11.19 13.11
C TYR A 251 -8.37 10.34 14.20
N GLN A 252 -9.66 10.05 14.08
CA GLN A 252 -10.42 9.21 15.02
C GLN A 252 -10.62 7.76 14.55
N PHE A 253 -10.26 7.43 13.30
CA PHE A 253 -10.28 6.04 12.86
C PHE A 253 -9.30 5.19 13.67
N THR A 254 -9.72 3.99 14.00
CA THR A 254 -8.91 2.95 14.62
C THR A 254 -8.92 1.70 13.75
N ARG A 255 -8.06 0.74 14.01
CA ARG A 255 -8.09 -0.55 13.29
C ARG A 255 -9.42 -1.30 13.42
N ASP A 256 -10.21 -1.00 14.46
CA ASP A 256 -11.52 -1.61 14.70
C ASP A 256 -12.66 -0.87 13.96
N SER A 257 -12.38 0.26 13.35
CA SER A 257 -13.33 0.98 12.48
C SER A 257 -13.61 0.25 11.16
N PHE A 258 -12.90 -0.85 10.86
CA PHE A 258 -12.96 -1.57 9.60
C PHE A 258 -13.21 -3.05 9.81
N SER A 259 -14.07 -3.64 8.98
CA SER A 259 -14.38 -5.07 9.05
C SER A 259 -14.60 -5.69 7.68
N LEU A 260 -14.43 -7.01 7.62
CA LEU A 260 -14.71 -7.84 6.44
C LEU A 260 -15.72 -8.93 6.85
N GLU A 261 -16.87 -8.92 6.20
CA GLU A 261 -17.88 -9.96 6.34
C GLU A 261 -17.69 -11.00 5.24
N GLY A 262 -17.68 -12.29 5.62
CA GLY A 262 -17.52 -13.41 4.68
C GLY A 262 -16.10 -13.55 4.11
N TYR A 263 -15.07 -13.02 4.77
CA TYR A 263 -13.68 -13.21 4.34
C TYR A 263 -13.20 -14.62 4.68
N ASP A 264 -13.12 -15.46 3.66
CA ASP A 264 -12.72 -16.87 3.75
C ASP A 264 -11.57 -17.16 2.76
N PRO A 265 -10.33 -16.71 3.05
CA PRO A 265 -9.19 -16.95 2.18
C PRO A 265 -8.72 -18.39 2.23
N GLN A 266 -8.09 -18.85 1.14
CA GLN A 266 -7.45 -20.15 1.06
C GLN A 266 -6.37 -20.31 2.14
N PRO A 267 -6.21 -21.52 2.72
CA PRO A 267 -5.12 -21.80 3.64
C PRO A 267 -3.76 -21.55 2.98
N PHE A 268 -2.82 -21.00 3.75
CA PHE A 268 -1.46 -20.71 3.30
C PHE A 268 -0.49 -20.94 4.46
N GLU A 269 0.41 -21.91 4.30
CA GLU A 269 1.34 -22.37 5.34
C GLU A 269 2.80 -22.06 5.01
N ASP A 270 3.10 -21.66 3.76
CA ASP A 270 4.47 -21.33 3.36
C ASP A 270 4.97 -20.08 4.11
N LYS A 271 6.17 -20.18 4.72
CA LYS A 271 6.87 -18.99 5.23
C LYS A 271 7.38 -18.17 4.05
N ILE A 272 6.99 -16.91 3.98
CA ILE A 272 7.51 -15.99 2.97
C ILE A 272 8.88 -15.48 3.43
N PRO A 273 9.98 -15.81 2.73
CA PRO A 273 11.28 -15.24 3.04
C PRO A 273 11.30 -13.76 2.69
N VAL A 274 12.07 -12.97 3.44
CA VAL A 274 12.20 -11.53 3.24
C VAL A 274 13.62 -11.24 2.76
N ALA A 275 13.73 -10.47 1.67
CA ALA A 275 15.00 -9.93 1.18
C ALA A 275 15.21 -8.51 1.75
N ILE A 276 16.41 -8.22 2.28
CA ILE A 276 16.75 -6.94 2.95
C ILE A 276 17.88 -6.23 2.20
#